data_d0173ff833d6af37a234d52af83b337a
#
_entry.id   d0173ff833d6af37a234d52af83b337a
#
_cell.length_a   1.000
_cell.length_b   1.000
_cell.length_c   1.000
_cell.angle_alpha   90.00
_cell.angle_beta   90.00
_cell.angle_gamma   90.00
#
_symmetry.space_group_name_H-M   'P 1'
#
loop_
_entity.id
_entity.type
_entity.pdbx_description
1 polymer ?
#
loop_
_entity_poly.entity_id
_entity_poly.type
_entity_poly.pdbx_seq_one_letter_code
_entity_poly.pdbx_strand_id
1 'polypeptide(L)'
;MAGWVLGRLSAPRSFAKDRATNDMFADYFVGLNYLLNDEPDEAIDTFIKALETNNDTVETHLALGALLRRRGKVDKAIKVHQALLARPGLDKAFTDSTRLQLSIDYISAGLLDRAERLLKEILSEGSNAKWEALRHLITIYQREKEWGKAIDCSTQLLTNNNHKRDIEIRAAAAHYCCELAEQNLISAQNSNAKDEIKRAFAFDRKNVRASLLLARIEQRLGNFKSAIKELVRIRTNNPEFTSQVLGPLAECYEQIHNMPEYEKLLTNTLPDEPDVSVVLALSDLVKNRAGDEAAIEFLNDYLTRKPSLAGLVELLKLQIPRTDAVVSSNLSLLQQMVDRLVRKNPAYQCNHCGYESRSLYWLCPSCQKWDRIKPILEAGGA
;
A
#
# COMPACT_ATOMS: atom_id res chain seq x y z
N MET A 1 -4.05 -2.05 -85.93
CA MET A 1 -2.97 -2.33 -84.86
C MET A 1 -2.74 -1.16 -83.99
N ALA A 2 -3.78 -0.58 -83.35
CA ALA A 2 -3.63 0.54 -82.43
C ALA A 2 -4.25 0.34 -81.03
N GLY A 3 -4.76 -0.87 -80.74
CA GLY A 3 -5.43 -1.19 -79.49
C GLY A 3 -4.52 -1.86 -78.39
N TRP A 4 -3.28 -2.19 -78.71
CA TRP A 4 -2.41 -3.00 -77.83
C TRP A 4 -1.38 -2.22 -77.05
N VAL A 5 -1.26 -0.91 -77.29
CA VAL A 5 -0.29 -0.07 -76.60
C VAL A 5 -0.88 0.74 -75.41
N LEU A 6 -2.21 0.88 -75.34
CA LEU A 6 -2.87 1.65 -74.25
C LEU A 6 -3.25 0.76 -73.04
N GLY A 7 -3.11 -0.57 -73.11
CA GLY A 7 -3.39 -1.50 -71.98
C GLY A 7 -2.26 -1.68 -70.98
N ARG A 8 -1.07 -1.09 -71.19
CA ARG A 8 0.11 -1.28 -70.34
C ARG A 8 0.40 -0.12 -69.36
N LEU A 9 -0.40 0.93 -69.41
CA LEU A 9 -0.17 2.11 -68.55
C LEU A 9 -1.20 2.30 -67.41
N SER A 10 -2.11 1.36 -67.21
CA SER A 10 -3.08 1.39 -66.11
C SER A 10 -3.18 0.05 -65.40
N ALA A 11 -2.04 -0.43 -64.90
CA ALA A 11 -2.07 -1.43 -63.83
C ALA A 11 -2.49 -0.68 -62.56
N PRO A 12 -3.63 -1.04 -61.93
CA PRO A 12 -4.08 -0.31 -60.74
C PRO A 12 -3.10 -0.54 -59.61
N ARG A 13 -2.64 0.56 -59.02
CA ARG A 13 -1.82 0.57 -57.77
C ARG A 13 -2.47 -0.17 -56.59
N SER A 14 -3.71 -0.65 -56.75
CA SER A 14 -4.45 -1.46 -55.77
C SER A 14 -3.85 -2.86 -55.57
N PHE A 15 -3.34 -3.54 -56.63
CA PHE A 15 -2.78 -4.89 -56.48
C PHE A 15 -1.47 -4.98 -55.71
N ALA A 16 -0.69 -3.91 -55.65
CA ALA A 16 0.53 -3.87 -54.81
C ALA A 16 0.20 -3.68 -53.35
N LYS A 17 -0.87 -2.94 -53.04
CA LYS A 17 -1.33 -2.71 -51.67
C LYS A 17 -2.01 -3.93 -51.05
N ASP A 18 -2.79 -4.67 -51.83
CA ASP A 18 -3.45 -5.93 -51.41
C ASP A 18 -2.44 -7.08 -51.19
N ARG A 19 -1.34 -7.12 -51.96
CA ARG A 19 -0.28 -8.12 -51.76
C ARG A 19 0.53 -7.82 -50.47
N ALA A 20 0.88 -6.59 -50.23
CA ALA A 20 1.63 -6.20 -49.01
C ALA A 20 0.81 -6.43 -47.73
N THR A 21 -0.52 -6.19 -47.78
CA THR A 21 -1.42 -6.52 -46.66
C THR A 21 -1.57 -8.02 -46.43
N ASN A 22 -1.63 -8.83 -47.49
CA ASN A 22 -1.77 -10.27 -47.36
C ASN A 22 -0.49 -10.95 -46.83
N ASP A 23 0.68 -10.51 -47.28
CA ASP A 23 1.98 -10.98 -46.75
C ASP A 23 2.18 -10.59 -45.28
N MET A 24 1.68 -9.44 -44.85
CA MET A 24 1.73 -8.98 -43.48
C MET A 24 0.87 -9.84 -42.55
N PHE A 25 -0.34 -10.20 -42.95
CA PHE A 25 -1.17 -11.11 -42.15
C PHE A 25 -0.51 -12.48 -42.01
N ALA A 26 0.20 -12.94 -43.09
CA ALA A 26 0.95 -14.19 -43.03
C ALA A 26 2.08 -14.17 -41.98
N ASP A 27 2.90 -13.12 -41.93
CA ASP A 27 3.98 -12.96 -40.93
C ASP A 27 3.41 -12.86 -39.50
N TYR A 28 2.27 -12.19 -39.35
CA TYR A 28 1.56 -12.13 -38.06
C TYR A 28 1.07 -13.49 -37.59
N PHE A 29 0.46 -14.28 -38.47
CA PHE A 29 0.03 -15.63 -38.13
C PHE A 29 1.21 -16.55 -37.82
N VAL A 30 2.33 -16.39 -38.52
CA VAL A 30 3.57 -17.12 -38.23
C VAL A 30 4.10 -16.75 -36.84
N GLY A 31 4.16 -15.46 -36.52
CA GLY A 31 4.59 -15.00 -35.18
C GLY A 31 3.67 -15.47 -34.07
N LEU A 32 2.33 -15.47 -34.29
CA LEU A 32 1.35 -16.04 -33.36
C LEU A 32 1.52 -17.55 -33.18
N ASN A 33 1.79 -18.29 -34.24
CA ASN A 33 2.07 -19.72 -34.15
C ASN A 33 3.32 -20.02 -33.34
N TYR A 34 4.41 -19.26 -33.49
CA TYR A 34 5.59 -19.38 -32.64
C TYR A 34 5.25 -19.12 -31.17
N LEU A 35 4.39 -18.12 -30.87
CA LEU A 35 3.95 -17.88 -29.47
C LEU A 35 3.12 -19.04 -28.91
N LEU A 36 2.27 -19.66 -29.74
CA LEU A 36 1.44 -20.80 -29.33
C LEU A 36 2.27 -22.07 -29.11
N ASN A 37 3.38 -22.22 -29.86
CA ASN A 37 4.31 -23.34 -29.74
C ASN A 37 5.39 -23.12 -28.67
N ASP A 38 5.29 -22.05 -27.86
CA ASP A 38 6.26 -21.70 -26.82
C ASP A 38 7.67 -21.37 -27.35
N GLU A 39 7.75 -20.91 -28.61
CA GLU A 39 8.96 -20.44 -29.32
C GLU A 39 8.96 -18.89 -29.40
N PRO A 40 9.13 -18.21 -28.29
CA PRO A 40 8.90 -16.76 -28.21
C PRO A 40 10.03 -15.91 -28.81
N ASP A 41 11.24 -16.46 -29.03
CA ASP A 41 12.33 -15.71 -29.64
C ASP A 41 12.10 -15.57 -31.14
N GLU A 42 11.71 -16.66 -31.81
CA GLU A 42 11.32 -16.71 -33.23
C GLU A 42 10.08 -15.82 -33.47
N ALA A 43 9.13 -15.86 -32.57
CA ALA A 43 7.97 -14.97 -32.62
C ALA A 43 8.38 -13.48 -32.61
N ILE A 44 9.27 -13.09 -31.72
CA ILE A 44 9.73 -11.69 -31.58
C ILE A 44 10.48 -11.24 -32.84
N ASP A 45 11.38 -12.05 -33.35
CA ASP A 45 12.12 -11.71 -34.56
C ASP A 45 11.17 -11.55 -35.76
N THR A 46 10.15 -12.40 -35.87
CA THR A 46 9.10 -12.31 -36.88
C THR A 46 8.28 -11.02 -36.72
N PHE A 47 7.88 -10.66 -35.49
CA PHE A 47 7.13 -9.43 -35.22
C PHE A 47 7.97 -8.17 -35.43
N ILE A 48 9.27 -8.19 -35.09
CA ILE A 48 10.19 -7.06 -35.37
C ILE A 48 10.33 -6.85 -36.89
N LYS A 49 10.45 -7.92 -37.68
CA LYS A 49 10.46 -7.82 -39.16
C LYS A 49 9.16 -7.28 -39.72
N ALA A 50 8.01 -7.70 -39.18
CA ALA A 50 6.72 -7.18 -39.56
C ALA A 50 6.55 -5.68 -39.24
N LEU A 51 7.23 -5.15 -38.18
CA LEU A 51 7.26 -3.73 -37.85
C LEU A 51 7.89 -2.87 -38.95
N GLU A 52 8.90 -3.38 -39.63
CA GLU A 52 9.63 -2.62 -40.64
C GLU A 52 8.76 -2.32 -41.88
N THR A 53 7.67 -3.08 -42.09
CA THR A 53 6.89 -3.06 -43.32
C THR A 53 5.62 -2.21 -43.29
N ASN A 54 5.01 -1.90 -42.09
CA ASN A 54 3.75 -1.16 -42.09
C ASN A 54 3.47 -0.37 -40.80
N ASN A 55 2.87 0.84 -40.94
CA ASN A 55 2.47 1.73 -39.80
C ASN A 55 1.23 1.20 -39.04
N ASP A 56 0.38 0.39 -39.67
CA ASP A 56 -0.89 -0.07 -39.08
C ASP A 56 -0.72 -1.13 -37.97
N THR A 57 0.53 -1.51 -37.65
CA THR A 57 0.86 -2.60 -36.71
C THR A 57 1.33 -2.10 -35.32
N VAL A 58 1.41 -0.80 -35.10
CA VAL A 58 1.92 -0.21 -33.85
C VAL A 58 1.14 -0.69 -32.62
N GLU A 59 -0.19 -0.64 -32.69
CA GLU A 59 -1.06 -1.07 -31.57
C GLU A 59 -0.89 -2.55 -31.24
N THR A 60 -0.70 -3.38 -32.28
CA THR A 60 -0.50 -4.82 -32.09
C THR A 60 0.85 -5.11 -31.38
N HIS A 61 1.89 -4.35 -31.71
CA HIS A 61 3.20 -4.49 -31.04
C HIS A 61 3.16 -3.98 -29.59
N LEU A 62 2.43 -2.91 -29.31
CA LEU A 62 2.16 -2.45 -27.93
C LEU A 62 1.44 -3.56 -27.14
N ALA A 63 0.41 -4.17 -27.75
CA ALA A 63 -0.33 -5.27 -27.12
C ALA A 63 0.54 -6.52 -26.90
N LEU A 64 1.39 -6.86 -27.88
CA LEU A 64 2.33 -7.97 -27.78
C LEU A 64 3.34 -7.78 -26.65
N GLY A 65 4.00 -6.61 -26.60
CA GLY A 65 4.93 -6.28 -25.52
C GLY A 65 4.25 -6.35 -24.15
N ALA A 66 3.03 -5.80 -24.01
CA ALA A 66 2.25 -5.88 -22.78
C ALA A 66 1.92 -7.34 -22.40
N LEU A 67 1.61 -8.21 -23.38
CA LEU A 67 1.36 -9.62 -23.14
C LEU A 67 2.62 -10.35 -22.65
N LEU A 68 3.77 -10.10 -23.30
CA LEU A 68 5.07 -10.68 -22.91
C LEU A 68 5.43 -10.29 -21.46
N ARG A 69 5.25 -9.02 -21.10
CA ARG A 69 5.44 -8.55 -19.72
C ARG A 69 4.54 -9.29 -18.72
N ARG A 70 3.24 -9.44 -19.03
CA ARG A 70 2.28 -10.18 -18.17
C ARG A 70 2.66 -11.65 -17.99
N ARG A 71 3.31 -12.26 -18.99
CA ARG A 71 3.85 -13.63 -18.91
C ARG A 71 5.24 -13.72 -18.25
N GLY A 72 5.74 -12.62 -17.68
CA GLY A 72 7.05 -12.57 -17.02
C GLY A 72 8.25 -12.50 -17.98
N LYS A 73 8.02 -12.46 -19.31
CA LYS A 73 9.08 -12.35 -20.34
C LYS A 73 9.45 -10.88 -20.56
N VAL A 74 9.89 -10.21 -19.48
CA VAL A 74 10.07 -8.74 -19.45
C VAL A 74 11.17 -8.29 -20.43
N ASP A 75 12.29 -9.02 -20.53
CA ASP A 75 13.38 -8.67 -21.44
C ASP A 75 12.91 -8.65 -22.91
N LYS A 76 12.00 -9.54 -23.26
CA LYS A 76 11.42 -9.60 -24.60
C LYS A 76 10.44 -8.45 -24.85
N ALA A 77 9.64 -8.08 -23.85
CA ALA A 77 8.78 -6.90 -23.91
C ALA A 77 9.59 -5.63 -24.16
N ILE A 78 10.71 -5.46 -23.43
CA ILE A 78 11.64 -4.34 -23.61
C ILE A 78 12.14 -4.28 -25.05
N LYS A 79 12.60 -5.40 -25.63
CA LYS A 79 13.09 -5.43 -27.01
C LYS A 79 12.02 -4.98 -28.01
N VAL A 80 10.79 -5.47 -27.88
CA VAL A 80 9.67 -5.10 -28.75
C VAL A 80 9.37 -3.60 -28.67
N HIS A 81 9.23 -3.05 -27.45
CA HIS A 81 8.91 -1.63 -27.29
C HIS A 81 10.08 -0.72 -27.65
N GLN A 82 11.35 -1.15 -27.44
CA GLN A 82 12.54 -0.42 -27.91
C GLN A 82 12.59 -0.37 -29.46
N ALA A 83 12.36 -1.50 -30.13
CA ALA A 83 12.32 -1.53 -31.60
C ALA A 83 11.21 -0.62 -32.15
N LEU A 84 10.03 -0.63 -31.49
CA LEU A 84 8.94 0.25 -31.86
C LEU A 84 9.29 1.73 -31.67
N LEU A 85 9.93 2.09 -30.56
CA LEU A 85 10.32 3.48 -30.26
C LEU A 85 11.45 3.99 -31.19
N ALA A 86 12.31 3.09 -31.67
CA ALA A 86 13.40 3.42 -32.60
C ALA A 86 12.90 3.65 -34.05
N ARG A 87 11.63 3.38 -34.33
CA ARG A 87 11.07 3.49 -35.67
C ARG A 87 10.97 4.96 -36.10
N PRO A 88 11.48 5.34 -37.30
CA PRO A 88 11.35 6.69 -37.83
C PRO A 88 9.91 6.99 -38.25
N GLY A 89 9.44 8.21 -38.00
CA GLY A 89 8.12 8.67 -38.42
C GLY A 89 6.95 8.16 -37.58
N LEU A 90 7.19 7.69 -36.36
CA LEU A 90 6.15 7.33 -35.41
C LEU A 90 5.40 8.59 -34.94
N ASP A 91 4.07 8.58 -35.02
CA ASP A 91 3.24 9.67 -34.55
C ASP A 91 3.46 9.93 -33.07
N LYS A 92 3.31 11.21 -32.64
CA LYS A 92 3.53 11.62 -31.26
C LYS A 92 2.70 10.80 -30.25
N ALA A 93 1.43 10.53 -30.57
CA ALA A 93 0.56 9.75 -29.69
C ALA A 93 1.08 8.31 -29.47
N PHE A 94 1.58 7.68 -30.54
CA PHE A 94 2.19 6.34 -30.47
C PHE A 94 3.55 6.37 -29.79
N THR A 95 4.35 7.41 -30.00
CA THR A 95 5.62 7.62 -29.31
C THR A 95 5.40 7.71 -27.80
N ASP A 96 4.43 8.50 -27.34
CA ASP A 96 4.10 8.65 -25.92
C ASP A 96 3.57 7.34 -25.32
N SER A 97 2.71 6.63 -26.04
CA SER A 97 2.20 5.30 -25.64
C SER A 97 3.32 4.27 -25.54
N THR A 98 4.26 4.29 -26.50
CA THR A 98 5.40 3.37 -26.53
C THR A 98 6.37 3.67 -25.37
N ARG A 99 6.68 4.95 -25.12
CA ARG A 99 7.50 5.37 -23.97
C ARG A 99 6.86 4.94 -22.65
N LEU A 100 5.54 5.07 -22.52
CA LEU A 100 4.81 4.64 -21.35
C LEU A 100 4.91 3.12 -21.16
N GLN A 101 4.65 2.33 -22.19
CA GLN A 101 4.74 0.86 -22.11
C GLN A 101 6.18 0.39 -21.82
N LEU A 102 7.18 1.00 -22.45
CA LEU A 102 8.59 0.70 -22.19
C LEU A 102 9.00 1.07 -20.75
N SER A 103 8.47 2.17 -20.20
CA SER A 103 8.74 2.53 -18.80
C SER A 103 8.11 1.52 -17.83
N ILE A 104 6.92 0.98 -18.14
CA ILE A 104 6.29 -0.08 -17.35
C ILE A 104 7.13 -1.38 -17.42
N ASP A 105 7.70 -1.70 -18.59
CA ASP A 105 8.62 -2.84 -18.71
C ASP A 105 9.87 -2.64 -17.84
N TYR A 106 10.47 -1.44 -17.88
CA TYR A 106 11.63 -1.14 -17.03
C TYR A 106 11.29 -1.21 -15.53
N ILE A 107 10.10 -0.75 -15.10
CA ILE A 107 9.64 -0.91 -13.72
C ILE A 107 9.54 -2.39 -13.35
N SER A 108 9.01 -3.21 -14.26
CA SER A 108 8.86 -4.65 -14.07
C SER A 108 10.21 -5.38 -14.02
N ALA A 109 11.22 -4.87 -14.76
CA ALA A 109 12.59 -5.36 -14.73
C ALA A 109 13.44 -4.81 -13.56
N GLY A 110 12.89 -3.88 -12.74
CA GLY A 110 13.64 -3.23 -11.67
C GLY A 110 14.62 -2.13 -12.15
N LEU A 111 14.57 -1.73 -13.43
CA LEU A 111 15.41 -0.69 -14.03
C LEU A 111 14.78 0.71 -13.82
N LEU A 112 14.66 1.13 -12.54
CA LEU A 112 13.86 2.28 -12.13
C LEU A 112 14.39 3.60 -12.73
N ASP A 113 15.70 3.82 -12.78
CA ASP A 113 16.31 5.03 -13.38
C ASP A 113 15.94 5.22 -14.86
N ARG A 114 15.89 4.11 -15.62
CA ARG A 114 15.51 4.15 -17.03
C ARG A 114 14.03 4.47 -17.20
N ALA A 115 13.20 3.89 -16.37
CA ALA A 115 11.77 4.17 -16.35
C ALA A 115 11.49 5.62 -15.98
N GLU A 116 12.12 6.14 -14.92
CA GLU A 116 11.98 7.53 -14.47
C GLU A 116 12.30 8.52 -15.59
N ARG A 117 13.41 8.29 -16.33
CA ARG A 117 13.80 9.16 -17.44
C ARG A 117 12.73 9.25 -18.51
N LEU A 118 12.21 8.12 -19.00
CA LEU A 118 11.17 8.09 -20.03
C LEU A 118 9.87 8.74 -19.56
N LEU A 119 9.48 8.50 -18.29
CA LEU A 119 8.29 9.11 -17.72
C LEU A 119 8.42 10.63 -17.58
N LYS A 120 9.60 11.13 -17.23
CA LYS A 120 9.89 12.57 -17.19
C LYS A 120 9.85 13.20 -18.58
N GLU A 121 10.31 12.51 -19.63
CA GLU A 121 10.16 12.97 -21.02
C GLU A 121 8.68 13.16 -21.38
N ILE A 122 7.81 12.18 -21.03
CA ILE A 122 6.35 12.30 -21.25
C ILE A 122 5.78 13.53 -20.53
N LEU A 123 6.22 13.83 -19.29
CA LEU A 123 5.75 15.00 -18.55
C LEU A 123 6.19 16.32 -19.19
N SER A 124 7.43 16.39 -19.67
CA SER A 124 7.99 17.63 -20.26
C SER A 124 7.35 17.99 -21.59
N GLU A 125 6.90 17.01 -22.37
CA GLU A 125 6.29 17.19 -23.69
C GLU A 125 4.79 17.49 -23.66
N GLY A 126 4.15 17.53 -22.47
CA GLY A 126 2.73 17.86 -22.31
C GLY A 126 1.77 16.80 -22.90
N SER A 127 2.16 15.54 -22.88
CA SER A 127 1.42 14.41 -23.41
C SER A 127 0.10 14.15 -22.68
N ASN A 128 -0.87 13.56 -23.38
CA ASN A 128 -2.11 13.02 -22.78
C ASN A 128 -1.83 11.90 -21.78
N ALA A 129 -0.71 11.18 -21.94
CA ALA A 129 -0.24 10.13 -21.02
C ALA A 129 0.35 10.67 -19.70
N LYS A 130 0.39 12.00 -19.51
CA LYS A 130 0.93 12.66 -18.31
C LYS A 130 0.40 12.08 -17.00
N TRP A 131 -0.88 11.83 -16.89
CA TRP A 131 -1.51 11.38 -15.65
C TRP A 131 -1.13 9.95 -15.28
N GLU A 132 -0.98 9.12 -16.30
CA GLU A 132 -0.52 7.74 -16.14
C GLU A 132 0.98 7.70 -15.81
N ALA A 133 1.78 8.54 -16.49
CA ALA A 133 3.20 8.72 -16.17
C ALA A 133 3.42 9.15 -14.73
N LEU A 134 2.62 10.08 -14.19
CA LEU A 134 2.68 10.48 -12.78
C LEU A 134 2.38 9.31 -11.82
N ARG A 135 1.40 8.46 -12.13
CA ARG A 135 1.12 7.25 -11.31
C ARG A 135 2.31 6.32 -11.25
N HIS A 136 2.99 6.10 -12.37
CA HIS A 136 4.18 5.25 -12.41
C HIS A 136 5.37 5.89 -11.70
N LEU A 137 5.57 7.21 -11.81
CA LEU A 137 6.59 7.94 -11.04
C LEU A 137 6.36 7.85 -9.54
N ILE A 138 5.12 7.98 -9.07
CA ILE A 138 4.76 7.77 -7.65
C ILE A 138 5.19 6.37 -7.21
N THR A 139 4.93 5.35 -8.03
CA THR A 139 5.33 3.96 -7.73
C THR A 139 6.85 3.80 -7.64
N ILE A 140 7.60 4.43 -8.55
CA ILE A 140 9.08 4.43 -8.54
C ILE A 140 9.58 5.10 -7.26
N TYR A 141 9.17 6.34 -6.99
CA TYR A 141 9.63 7.09 -5.83
C TYR A 141 9.23 6.46 -4.49
N GLN A 142 8.07 5.76 -4.43
CA GLN A 142 7.72 4.95 -3.26
C GLN A 142 8.72 3.80 -3.05
N ARG A 143 9.13 3.10 -4.10
CA ARG A 143 10.10 1.99 -4.01
C ARG A 143 11.49 2.48 -3.60
N GLU A 144 11.89 3.64 -4.10
CA GLU A 144 13.17 4.30 -3.78
C GLU A 144 13.15 5.07 -2.46
N LYS A 145 11.98 5.16 -1.80
CA LYS A 145 11.76 5.95 -0.57
C LYS A 145 12.06 7.44 -0.74
N GLU A 146 11.93 7.94 -1.97
CA GLU A 146 12.07 9.36 -2.32
C GLU A 146 10.74 10.09 -2.06
N TRP A 147 10.40 10.20 -0.76
CA TRP A 147 9.08 10.65 -0.32
C TRP A 147 8.69 12.04 -0.81
N GLY A 148 9.64 12.97 -0.84
CA GLY A 148 9.41 14.33 -1.36
C GLY A 148 8.94 14.31 -2.81
N LYS A 149 9.66 13.58 -3.69
CA LYS A 149 9.28 13.45 -5.11
C LYS A 149 7.93 12.74 -5.27
N ALA A 150 7.66 11.72 -4.43
CA ALA A 150 6.37 11.01 -4.44
C ALA A 150 5.20 11.95 -4.06
N ILE A 151 5.38 12.85 -3.08
CA ILE A 151 4.40 13.86 -2.67
C ILE A 151 4.17 14.87 -3.81
N ASP A 152 5.23 15.35 -4.46
CA ASP A 152 5.13 16.32 -5.55
C ASP A 152 4.35 15.74 -6.73
N CYS A 153 4.67 14.52 -7.16
CA CYS A 153 3.93 13.80 -8.20
C CYS A 153 2.46 13.54 -7.80
N SER A 154 2.21 13.15 -6.54
CA SER A 154 0.85 12.95 -6.04
C SER A 154 0.05 14.24 -6.03
N THR A 155 0.66 15.34 -5.59
CA THR A 155 0.04 16.67 -5.59
C THR A 155 -0.33 17.08 -7.02
N GLN A 156 0.59 16.92 -7.98
CA GLN A 156 0.35 17.22 -9.38
C GLN A 156 -0.76 16.34 -9.98
N LEU A 157 -0.79 15.06 -9.67
CA LEU A 157 -1.84 14.14 -10.12
C LEU A 157 -3.22 14.54 -9.59
N LEU A 158 -3.30 14.96 -8.33
CA LEU A 158 -4.54 15.38 -7.67
C LEU A 158 -5.06 16.75 -8.15
N THR A 159 -4.31 17.51 -8.97
CA THR A 159 -4.84 18.71 -9.64
C THR A 159 -5.83 18.39 -10.75
N ASN A 160 -5.76 17.17 -11.31
CA ASN A 160 -6.69 16.71 -12.33
C ASN A 160 -8.06 16.41 -11.72
N ASN A 161 -9.12 16.91 -12.33
CA ASN A 161 -10.50 16.70 -11.86
C ASN A 161 -10.89 15.23 -11.73
N ASN A 162 -10.38 14.35 -12.61
CA ASN A 162 -10.66 12.91 -12.59
C ASN A 162 -9.97 12.20 -11.43
N HIS A 163 -8.86 12.74 -10.91
CA HIS A 163 -8.05 12.17 -9.85
C HIS A 163 -8.14 12.91 -8.52
N LYS A 164 -8.75 14.09 -8.49
CA LYS A 164 -8.85 14.95 -7.29
C LYS A 164 -9.43 14.23 -6.06
N ARG A 165 -10.33 13.27 -6.27
CA ARG A 165 -10.99 12.49 -5.22
C ARG A 165 -10.44 11.07 -5.09
N ASP A 166 -9.29 10.77 -5.68
CA ASP A 166 -8.66 9.45 -5.60
C ASP A 166 -8.20 9.18 -4.16
N ILE A 167 -8.96 8.34 -3.47
CA ILE A 167 -8.74 8.02 -2.06
C ILE A 167 -7.41 7.30 -1.85
N GLU A 168 -7.02 6.40 -2.77
CA GLU A 168 -5.77 5.64 -2.64
C GLU A 168 -4.55 6.55 -2.79
N ILE A 169 -4.54 7.46 -3.76
CA ILE A 169 -3.45 8.43 -3.95
C ILE A 169 -3.37 9.39 -2.77
N ARG A 170 -4.51 9.87 -2.27
CA ARG A 170 -4.55 10.77 -1.11
C ARG A 170 -4.03 10.08 0.16
N ALA A 171 -4.46 8.84 0.43
CA ALA A 171 -3.98 8.06 1.56
C ALA A 171 -2.46 7.82 1.45
N ALA A 172 -1.97 7.41 0.28
CA ALA A 172 -0.54 7.21 0.04
C ALA A 172 0.27 8.51 0.27
N ALA A 173 -0.19 9.65 -0.28
CA ALA A 173 0.48 10.95 -0.09
C ALA A 173 0.53 11.38 1.39
N ALA A 174 -0.55 11.12 2.16
CA ALA A 174 -0.55 11.35 3.60
C ALA A 174 0.51 10.49 4.31
N HIS A 175 0.67 9.22 3.90
CA HIS A 175 1.70 8.34 4.47
C HIS A 175 3.12 8.77 4.06
N TYR A 176 3.35 9.28 2.85
CA TYR A 176 4.66 9.83 2.47
C TYR A 176 5.04 11.04 3.34
N CYS A 177 4.09 11.92 3.65
CA CYS A 177 4.30 12.99 4.62
C CYS A 177 4.62 12.44 6.03
N CYS A 178 3.97 11.34 6.45
CA CYS A 178 4.29 10.69 7.72
C CYS A 178 5.71 10.09 7.74
N GLU A 179 6.21 9.55 6.61
CA GLU A 179 7.60 9.09 6.51
C GLU A 179 8.59 10.24 6.71
N LEU A 180 8.35 11.40 6.06
CA LEU A 180 9.18 12.59 6.27
C LEU A 180 9.09 13.12 7.70
N ALA A 181 7.89 13.09 8.29
CA ALA A 181 7.71 13.47 9.70
C ALA A 181 8.51 12.57 10.63
N GLU A 182 8.53 11.26 10.43
CA GLU A 182 9.34 10.32 11.22
C GLU A 182 10.84 10.56 11.05
N GLN A 183 11.31 10.83 9.82
CA GLN A 183 12.71 11.20 9.58
C GLN A 183 13.10 12.48 10.35
N ASN A 184 12.23 13.49 10.31
CA ASN A 184 12.43 14.73 11.07
C ASN A 184 12.42 14.50 12.59
N LEU A 185 11.59 13.56 13.08
CA LEU A 185 11.56 13.19 14.51
C LEU A 185 12.82 12.48 14.97
N ILE A 186 13.42 11.64 14.13
CA ILE A 186 14.72 10.99 14.40
C ILE A 186 15.81 12.05 14.49
N SER A 187 15.74 13.09 13.65
CA SER A 187 16.69 14.22 13.64
C SER A 187 16.35 15.30 14.69
N ALA A 188 15.40 15.05 15.61
CA ALA A 188 14.93 15.97 16.65
C ALA A 188 14.34 17.30 16.09
N GLN A 189 13.94 17.35 14.83
CA GLN A 189 13.35 18.52 14.17
C GLN A 189 11.82 18.53 14.33
N ASN A 190 11.34 18.74 15.55
CA ASN A 190 9.91 18.66 15.90
C ASN A 190 9.02 19.64 15.10
N SER A 191 9.53 20.84 14.78
CA SER A 191 8.77 21.82 13.97
C SER A 191 8.53 21.31 12.57
N ASN A 192 9.58 20.83 11.88
CA ASN A 192 9.48 20.29 10.53
C ASN A 192 8.57 19.06 10.50
N ALA A 193 8.67 18.19 11.52
CA ALA A 193 7.78 17.04 11.66
C ALA A 193 6.30 17.46 11.77
N LYS A 194 5.97 18.51 12.54
CA LYS A 194 4.61 19.04 12.63
C LYS A 194 4.11 19.59 11.30
N ASP A 195 4.96 20.24 10.52
CA ASP A 195 4.58 20.79 9.21
C ASP A 195 4.28 19.67 8.21
N GLU A 196 5.08 18.58 8.23
CA GLU A 196 4.77 17.40 7.43
C GLU A 196 3.46 16.72 7.86
N ILE A 197 3.17 16.66 9.14
CA ILE A 197 1.88 16.12 9.63
C ILE A 197 0.70 16.99 9.21
N LYS A 198 0.83 18.32 9.20
CA LYS A 198 -0.21 19.22 8.65
C LYS A 198 -0.45 18.93 7.16
N ARG A 199 0.62 18.70 6.39
CA ARG A 199 0.51 18.29 4.98
C ARG A 199 -0.19 16.94 4.85
N ALA A 200 0.13 15.96 5.71
CA ALA A 200 -0.56 14.67 5.74
C ALA A 200 -2.08 14.85 5.95
N PHE A 201 -2.50 15.69 6.90
CA PHE A 201 -3.92 15.98 7.13
C PHE A 201 -4.60 16.76 5.99
N ALA A 202 -3.86 17.50 5.18
CA ALA A 202 -4.41 18.13 3.98
C ALA A 202 -4.77 17.08 2.90
N PHE A 203 -4.02 16.00 2.82
CA PHE A 203 -4.35 14.86 1.96
C PHE A 203 -5.44 13.96 2.56
N ASP A 204 -5.27 13.53 3.82
CA ASP A 204 -6.21 12.66 4.52
C ASP A 204 -6.42 13.13 5.96
N ARG A 205 -7.59 13.75 6.19
CA ARG A 205 -7.95 14.36 7.47
C ARG A 205 -8.12 13.35 8.62
N LYS A 206 -8.37 12.07 8.27
CA LYS A 206 -8.61 10.98 9.23
C LYS A 206 -7.41 10.03 9.36
N ASN A 207 -6.25 10.39 8.83
CA ASN A 207 -5.08 9.53 8.85
C ASN A 207 -4.64 9.21 10.28
N VAL A 208 -4.73 7.93 10.64
CA VAL A 208 -4.42 7.45 12.00
C VAL A 208 -2.94 7.61 12.32
N ARG A 209 -2.03 7.29 11.36
CA ARG A 209 -0.58 7.42 11.56
C ARG A 209 -0.18 8.86 11.85
N ALA A 210 -0.71 9.80 11.08
CA ALA A 210 -0.47 11.23 11.30
C ALA A 210 -0.92 11.68 12.68
N SER A 211 -2.07 11.20 13.16
CA SER A 211 -2.57 11.50 14.51
C SER A 211 -1.71 10.90 15.61
N LEU A 212 -1.23 9.66 15.45
CA LEU A 212 -0.29 9.00 16.38
C LEU A 212 1.05 9.76 16.46
N LEU A 213 1.57 10.16 15.30
CA LEU A 213 2.81 10.94 15.24
C LEU A 213 2.64 12.31 15.90
N LEU A 214 1.52 13.00 15.65
CA LEU A 214 1.23 14.27 16.31
C LEU A 214 1.15 14.12 17.83
N ALA A 215 0.42 13.10 18.30
CA ALA A 215 0.34 12.81 19.73
C ALA A 215 1.72 12.57 20.35
N ARG A 216 2.58 11.79 19.67
CA ARG A 216 3.97 11.54 20.12
C ARG A 216 4.80 12.82 20.17
N ILE A 217 4.64 13.74 19.22
CA ILE A 217 5.33 15.03 19.25
C ILE A 217 4.84 15.87 20.43
N GLU A 218 3.52 15.94 20.64
CA GLU A 218 2.95 16.71 21.73
C GLU A 218 3.39 16.16 23.11
N GLN A 219 3.47 14.82 23.26
CA GLN A 219 4.03 14.18 24.47
C GLN A 219 5.49 14.59 24.71
N ARG A 220 6.34 14.53 23.67
CA ARG A 220 7.75 14.94 23.77
C ARG A 220 7.93 16.41 24.15
N LEU A 221 6.98 17.26 23.79
CA LEU A 221 6.96 18.69 24.11
C LEU A 221 6.30 18.99 25.48
N GLY A 222 5.81 17.98 26.20
CA GLY A 222 5.08 18.15 27.45
C GLY A 222 3.64 18.65 27.30
N ASN A 223 3.12 18.71 26.10
CA ASN A 223 1.76 19.17 25.78
C ASN A 223 0.74 18.03 25.91
N PHE A 224 0.70 17.36 27.07
CA PHE A 224 -0.08 16.14 27.26
C PHE A 224 -1.58 16.29 26.96
N LYS A 225 -2.20 17.44 27.26
CA LYS A 225 -3.61 17.71 26.94
C LYS A 225 -3.89 17.69 25.42
N SER A 226 -2.95 18.20 24.62
CA SER A 226 -3.03 18.16 23.16
C SER A 226 -2.86 16.73 22.64
N ALA A 227 -1.92 15.96 23.22
CA ALA A 227 -1.73 14.55 22.89
C ALA A 227 -2.98 13.73 23.18
N ILE A 228 -3.59 13.89 24.36
CA ILE A 228 -4.86 13.23 24.74
C ILE A 228 -5.95 13.51 23.70
N LYS A 229 -6.12 14.76 23.28
CA LYS A 229 -7.14 15.14 22.29
C LYS A 229 -6.96 14.37 20.99
N GLU A 230 -5.74 14.23 20.49
CA GLU A 230 -5.46 13.50 19.26
C GLU A 230 -5.67 11.99 19.42
N LEU A 231 -5.25 11.40 20.55
CA LEU A 231 -5.42 9.97 20.83
C LEU A 231 -6.91 9.60 21.00
N VAL A 232 -7.69 10.43 21.69
CA VAL A 232 -9.15 10.25 21.81
C VAL A 232 -9.83 10.35 20.45
N ARG A 233 -9.36 11.28 19.57
CA ARG A 233 -9.87 11.40 18.21
C ARG A 233 -9.67 10.12 17.39
N ILE A 234 -8.51 9.46 17.53
CA ILE A 234 -8.25 8.16 16.87
C ILE A 234 -9.28 7.14 17.35
N ARG A 235 -9.42 6.97 18.66
CA ARG A 235 -10.34 6.00 19.25
C ARG A 235 -11.80 6.22 18.79
N THR A 236 -12.22 7.47 18.67
CA THR A 236 -13.60 7.81 18.24
C THR A 236 -13.82 7.55 16.76
N ASN A 237 -12.86 7.86 15.90
CA ASN A 237 -13.03 7.76 14.45
C ASN A 237 -12.58 6.41 13.86
N ASN A 238 -11.69 5.71 14.55
CA ASN A 238 -11.05 4.46 14.10
C ASN A 238 -10.93 3.49 15.29
N PRO A 239 -12.07 2.98 15.80
CA PRO A 239 -12.11 2.17 17.03
C PRO A 239 -11.26 0.90 16.93
N GLU A 240 -11.01 0.39 15.73
CA GLU A 240 -10.11 -0.74 15.50
C GLU A 240 -8.66 -0.48 15.96
N PHE A 241 -8.25 0.79 16.10
CA PHE A 241 -6.92 1.16 16.60
C PHE A 241 -6.91 1.49 18.11
N THR A 242 -7.98 1.16 18.85
CA THR A 242 -8.08 1.44 20.29
C THR A 242 -6.87 0.90 21.06
N SER A 243 -6.46 -0.33 20.81
CA SER A 243 -5.31 -0.95 21.47
C SER A 243 -4.01 -0.16 21.32
N GLN A 244 -3.85 0.58 20.20
CA GLN A 244 -2.66 1.38 19.91
C GLN A 244 -2.59 2.69 20.71
N VAL A 245 -3.72 3.17 21.19
CA VAL A 245 -3.79 4.48 21.87
C VAL A 245 -3.88 4.37 23.38
N LEU A 246 -4.20 3.21 23.95
CA LEU A 246 -4.42 3.05 25.40
C LEU A 246 -3.16 3.34 26.22
N GLY A 247 -2.01 2.77 25.84
CA GLY A 247 -0.73 3.01 26.51
C GLY A 247 -0.34 4.49 26.48
N PRO A 248 -0.24 5.13 25.29
CA PRO A 248 0.03 6.57 25.21
C PRO A 248 -0.98 7.45 25.95
N LEU A 249 -2.27 7.07 26.02
CA LEU A 249 -3.28 7.79 26.80
C LEU A 249 -3.00 7.67 28.30
N ALA A 250 -2.73 6.46 28.81
CA ALA A 250 -2.41 6.23 30.20
C ALA A 250 -1.21 7.09 30.63
N GLU A 251 -0.11 7.06 29.86
CA GLU A 251 1.07 7.90 30.10
C GLU A 251 0.71 9.39 30.17
N CYS A 252 -0.09 9.90 29.22
CA CYS A 252 -0.49 11.31 29.24
C CYS A 252 -1.33 11.67 30.46
N TYR A 253 -2.29 10.83 30.86
CA TYR A 253 -3.14 11.08 32.01
C TYR A 253 -2.36 10.97 33.32
N GLU A 254 -1.37 10.10 33.41
CA GLU A 254 -0.44 10.00 34.53
C GLU A 254 0.38 11.30 34.69
N GLN A 255 0.95 11.81 33.61
CA GLN A 255 1.74 13.05 33.59
C GLN A 255 0.94 14.29 33.98
N ILE A 256 -0.35 14.33 33.70
CA ILE A 256 -1.23 15.43 34.14
C ILE A 256 -1.92 15.15 35.50
N HIS A 257 -1.57 14.03 36.16
CA HIS A 257 -2.14 13.59 37.45
C HIS A 257 -3.67 13.50 37.43
N ASN A 258 -4.25 13.01 36.36
CA ASN A 258 -5.72 12.90 36.15
C ASN A 258 -6.16 11.50 35.74
N MET A 259 -5.70 10.46 36.44
CA MET A 259 -6.09 9.06 36.18
C MET A 259 -7.60 8.79 36.35
N PRO A 260 -8.36 9.50 37.22
CA PRO A 260 -9.81 9.32 37.29
C PRO A 260 -10.54 9.63 35.97
N GLU A 261 -10.09 10.62 35.20
CA GLU A 261 -10.69 10.94 33.91
C GLU A 261 -10.36 9.85 32.86
N TYR A 262 -9.15 9.26 32.95
CA TYR A 262 -8.79 8.11 32.11
C TYR A 262 -9.68 6.90 32.42
N GLU A 263 -9.89 6.56 33.69
CA GLU A 263 -10.81 5.49 34.11
C GLU A 263 -12.23 5.72 33.58
N LYS A 264 -12.76 6.95 33.72
CA LYS A 264 -14.06 7.35 33.18
C LYS A 264 -14.14 7.21 31.65
N LEU A 265 -13.07 7.61 30.94
CA LEU A 265 -12.97 7.46 29.49
C LEU A 265 -13.05 5.99 29.06
N LEU A 266 -12.41 5.08 29.80
CA LEU A 266 -12.45 3.64 29.53
C LEU A 266 -13.81 3.02 29.90
N THR A 267 -14.36 3.38 31.07
CA THR A 267 -15.64 2.84 31.56
C THR A 267 -16.81 3.19 30.64
N ASN A 268 -16.82 4.40 30.08
CA ASN A 268 -17.87 4.81 29.13
C ASN A 268 -17.92 3.97 27.86
N THR A 269 -16.93 3.13 27.60
CA THR A 269 -16.88 2.22 26.44
C THR A 269 -17.30 0.78 26.75
N LEU A 270 -17.49 0.44 28.02
CA LEU A 270 -17.84 -0.93 28.43
C LEU A 270 -19.20 -1.45 27.94
N PRO A 271 -20.27 -0.62 27.72
CA PRO A 271 -21.57 -1.15 27.36
C PRO A 271 -21.66 -1.82 26.00
N ASP A 272 -20.77 -1.44 25.04
CA ASP A 272 -20.92 -1.80 23.61
C ASP A 272 -19.87 -2.82 23.11
N GLU A 273 -19.63 -3.89 23.84
CA GLU A 273 -18.61 -4.93 23.50
C GLU A 273 -17.18 -4.39 23.45
N PRO A 274 -16.59 -4.07 24.59
CA PRO A 274 -15.24 -3.50 24.62
C PRO A 274 -14.18 -4.48 24.05
N ASP A 275 -13.22 -3.92 23.31
CA ASP A 275 -11.98 -4.61 22.98
C ASP A 275 -11.29 -5.08 24.28
N VAL A 276 -10.80 -6.31 24.30
CA VAL A 276 -10.12 -6.89 25.46
C VAL A 276 -9.00 -5.98 26.00
N SER A 277 -8.35 -5.20 25.13
CA SER A 277 -7.32 -4.23 25.56
C SER A 277 -7.86 -3.16 26.49
N VAL A 278 -9.12 -2.74 26.33
CA VAL A 278 -9.78 -1.78 27.24
C VAL A 278 -10.03 -2.43 28.60
N VAL A 279 -10.44 -3.69 28.62
CA VAL A 279 -10.69 -4.46 29.85
C VAL A 279 -9.39 -4.66 30.62
N LEU A 280 -8.31 -5.00 29.93
CA LEU A 280 -6.98 -5.14 30.54
C LEU A 280 -6.51 -3.81 31.15
N ALA A 281 -6.66 -2.70 30.44
CA ALA A 281 -6.33 -1.38 30.96
C ALA A 281 -7.17 -1.00 32.20
N LEU A 282 -8.46 -1.34 32.22
CA LEU A 282 -9.32 -1.16 33.41
C LEU A 282 -8.93 -2.08 34.55
N SER A 283 -8.56 -3.33 34.27
CA SER A 283 -8.06 -4.26 35.29
C SER A 283 -6.82 -3.73 35.99
N ASP A 284 -5.87 -3.14 35.24
CA ASP A 284 -4.68 -2.50 35.80
C ASP A 284 -5.05 -1.31 36.72
N LEU A 285 -6.03 -0.49 36.34
CA LEU A 285 -6.52 0.60 37.16
C LEU A 285 -7.19 0.11 38.46
N VAL A 286 -8.04 -0.93 38.36
CA VAL A 286 -8.68 -1.57 39.51
C VAL A 286 -7.63 -2.17 40.46
N LYS A 287 -6.62 -2.85 39.92
CA LYS A 287 -5.50 -3.39 40.67
C LYS A 287 -4.77 -2.31 41.46
N ASN A 288 -4.43 -1.20 40.80
CA ASN A 288 -3.70 -0.10 41.42
C ASN A 288 -4.51 0.60 42.50
N ARG A 289 -5.85 0.63 42.42
CA ARG A 289 -6.75 1.28 43.38
C ARG A 289 -7.18 0.37 44.54
N ALA A 290 -7.56 -0.87 44.20
CA ALA A 290 -8.25 -1.77 45.14
C ALA A 290 -7.52 -3.10 45.38
N GLY A 291 -6.36 -3.28 44.73
CA GLY A 291 -5.54 -4.48 44.88
C GLY A 291 -5.88 -5.62 43.89
N ASP A 292 -5.08 -6.69 43.98
CA ASP A 292 -5.15 -7.83 43.06
C ASP A 292 -6.48 -8.57 43.15
N GLU A 293 -7.11 -8.67 44.33
CA GLU A 293 -8.38 -9.39 44.51
C GLU A 293 -9.51 -8.74 43.71
N ALA A 294 -9.63 -7.43 43.79
CA ALA A 294 -10.62 -6.69 43.04
C ALA A 294 -10.39 -6.79 41.52
N ALA A 295 -9.14 -6.81 41.07
CA ALA A 295 -8.81 -7.02 39.66
C ALA A 295 -9.14 -8.43 39.18
N ILE A 296 -8.91 -9.44 40.01
CA ILE A 296 -9.29 -10.85 39.72
C ILE A 296 -10.80 -10.99 39.61
N GLU A 297 -11.58 -10.41 40.52
CA GLU A 297 -13.04 -10.44 40.50
C GLU A 297 -13.57 -9.74 39.22
N PHE A 298 -13.03 -8.56 38.89
CA PHE A 298 -13.36 -7.83 37.68
C PHE A 298 -13.09 -8.63 36.40
N LEU A 299 -11.90 -9.27 36.30
CA LEU A 299 -11.55 -10.09 35.15
C LEU A 299 -12.40 -11.36 35.05
N ASN A 300 -12.71 -12.02 36.17
CA ASN A 300 -13.57 -13.19 36.20
C ASN A 300 -14.98 -12.89 35.70
N ASP A 301 -15.58 -11.77 36.16
CA ASP A 301 -16.90 -11.35 35.69
C ASP A 301 -16.91 -11.05 34.20
N TYR A 302 -15.87 -10.42 33.67
CA TYR A 302 -15.74 -10.17 32.24
C TYR A 302 -15.55 -11.45 31.44
N LEU A 303 -14.58 -12.31 31.82
CA LEU A 303 -14.23 -13.51 31.10
C LEU A 303 -15.33 -14.57 31.10
N THR A 304 -16.20 -14.57 32.11
CA THR A 304 -17.40 -15.43 32.14
C THR A 304 -18.41 -15.02 31.06
N ARG A 305 -18.50 -13.74 30.76
CA ARG A 305 -19.39 -13.20 29.69
C ARG A 305 -18.75 -13.26 28.33
N LYS A 306 -17.45 -12.92 28.22
CA LYS A 306 -16.69 -12.86 26.97
C LYS A 306 -15.31 -13.50 27.15
N PRO A 307 -15.16 -14.81 26.86
CA PRO A 307 -13.87 -15.50 26.96
C PRO A 307 -12.82 -14.86 26.03
N SER A 308 -11.60 -14.67 26.53
CA SER A 308 -10.44 -14.15 25.79
C SER A 308 -9.16 -14.75 26.29
N LEU A 309 -8.28 -15.17 25.36
CA LEU A 309 -6.97 -15.72 25.73
C LEU A 309 -6.08 -14.67 26.41
N ALA A 310 -6.11 -13.43 25.93
CA ALA A 310 -5.34 -12.33 26.53
C ALA A 310 -5.82 -12.01 27.95
N GLY A 311 -7.15 -11.97 28.15
CA GLY A 311 -7.72 -11.80 29.49
C GLY A 311 -7.39 -12.97 30.42
N LEU A 312 -7.40 -14.22 29.95
CA LEU A 312 -7.00 -15.39 30.72
C LEU A 312 -5.53 -15.32 31.15
N VAL A 313 -4.63 -14.89 30.28
CA VAL A 313 -3.22 -14.69 30.62
C VAL A 313 -3.08 -13.70 31.76
N GLU A 314 -3.80 -12.57 31.72
CA GLU A 314 -3.73 -11.57 32.77
C GLU A 314 -4.31 -12.08 34.09
N LEU A 315 -5.42 -12.79 34.06
CA LEU A 315 -6.00 -13.44 35.22
C LEU A 315 -5.02 -14.42 35.86
N LEU A 316 -4.35 -15.27 35.08
CA LEU A 316 -3.34 -16.20 35.55
C LEU A 316 -2.15 -15.47 36.21
N LYS A 317 -1.67 -14.37 35.64
CA LYS A 317 -0.60 -13.54 36.24
C LYS A 317 -0.96 -13.02 37.63
N LEU A 318 -2.21 -12.67 37.85
CA LEU A 318 -2.69 -12.18 39.14
C LEU A 318 -2.89 -13.32 40.16
N GLN A 319 -3.30 -14.51 39.70
CA GLN A 319 -3.58 -15.65 40.57
C GLN A 319 -2.33 -16.42 41.00
N ILE A 320 -1.32 -16.60 40.12
CA ILE A 320 -0.12 -17.42 40.36
C ILE A 320 0.60 -17.04 41.68
N PRO A 321 0.86 -15.75 42.00
CA PRO A 321 1.58 -15.39 43.24
C PRO A 321 0.81 -15.66 44.53
N ARG A 322 -0.48 -15.99 44.43
CA ARG A 322 -1.43 -16.13 45.56
C ARG A 322 -1.78 -17.58 45.89
N THR A 323 -1.22 -18.50 45.15
CA THR A 323 -1.52 -19.96 45.29
C THR A 323 -0.33 -20.73 45.86
N ASP A 324 -0.58 -21.91 46.43
CA ASP A 324 0.44 -22.81 46.92
C ASP A 324 1.41 -23.23 45.81
N ALA A 325 2.64 -23.59 46.19
CA ALA A 325 3.73 -23.87 45.26
C ALA A 325 3.38 -24.92 44.18
N VAL A 326 2.61 -25.96 44.54
CA VAL A 326 2.19 -27.00 43.57
C VAL A 326 1.19 -26.44 42.57
N VAL A 327 0.18 -25.71 43.03
CA VAL A 327 -0.85 -25.07 42.17
C VAL A 327 -0.22 -24.01 41.33
N SER A 328 0.66 -23.16 41.89
CA SER A 328 1.42 -22.13 41.20
C SER A 328 2.24 -22.70 40.03
N SER A 329 2.90 -23.83 40.21
CA SER A 329 3.66 -24.51 39.15
C SER A 329 2.75 -24.91 37.97
N ASN A 330 1.58 -25.51 38.26
CA ASN A 330 0.63 -25.94 37.25
C ASN A 330 0.01 -24.73 36.51
N LEU A 331 -0.37 -23.67 37.21
CA LEU A 331 -0.89 -22.45 36.63
C LEU A 331 0.17 -21.74 35.76
N SER A 332 1.43 -21.74 36.18
CA SER A 332 2.55 -21.19 35.40
C SER A 332 2.76 -21.96 34.10
N LEU A 333 2.62 -23.28 34.11
CA LEU A 333 2.68 -24.10 32.89
C LEU A 333 1.52 -23.77 31.97
N LEU A 334 0.29 -23.67 32.51
CA LEU A 334 -0.89 -23.28 31.73
C LEU A 334 -0.72 -21.89 31.12
N GLN A 335 -0.25 -20.92 31.89
CA GLN A 335 0.04 -19.57 31.40
C GLN A 335 1.03 -19.59 30.23
N GLN A 336 2.14 -20.34 30.33
CA GLN A 336 3.11 -20.46 29.25
C GLN A 336 2.50 -21.08 28.00
N MET A 337 1.60 -22.05 28.13
CA MET A 337 0.91 -22.66 26.99
C MET A 337 -0.01 -21.66 26.31
N VAL A 338 -0.81 -20.92 27.09
CA VAL A 338 -1.72 -19.89 26.57
C VAL A 338 -0.94 -18.73 25.94
N ASP A 339 0.13 -18.27 26.57
CA ASP A 339 1.03 -17.25 26.01
C ASP A 339 1.59 -17.68 24.64
N ARG A 340 1.95 -18.96 24.48
CA ARG A 340 2.40 -19.48 23.18
C ARG A 340 1.30 -19.43 22.14
N LEU A 341 0.06 -19.72 22.51
CA LEU A 341 -1.09 -19.65 21.61
C LEU A 341 -1.35 -18.19 21.19
N VAL A 342 -1.39 -17.24 22.15
CA VAL A 342 -1.54 -15.80 21.87
C VAL A 342 -0.44 -15.31 20.94
N ARG A 343 0.83 -15.69 21.23
CA ARG A 343 1.97 -15.29 20.38
C ARG A 343 1.99 -15.92 18.99
N LYS A 344 1.30 -17.04 18.76
CA LYS A 344 1.21 -17.66 17.43
C LYS A 344 0.20 -16.94 16.54
N ASN A 345 -0.81 -16.35 17.12
CA ASN A 345 -1.85 -15.67 16.37
C ASN A 345 -1.34 -14.32 15.82
N PRO A 346 -1.67 -13.97 14.59
CA PRO A 346 -1.38 -12.66 14.03
C PRO A 346 -2.21 -11.60 14.74
N ALA A 347 -1.63 -10.42 14.99
CA ALA A 347 -2.31 -9.28 15.59
C ALA A 347 -2.90 -8.33 14.53
N TYR A 348 -2.44 -8.43 13.28
CA TYR A 348 -2.81 -7.54 12.18
C TYR A 348 -3.00 -8.31 10.89
N GLN A 349 -3.97 -7.89 10.09
CA GLN A 349 -4.23 -8.48 8.77
C GLN A 349 -4.45 -7.39 7.72
N CYS A 350 -3.98 -7.65 6.50
CA CYS A 350 -4.20 -6.78 5.36
C CYS A 350 -5.58 -7.05 4.73
N ASN A 351 -6.46 -6.06 4.73
CA ASN A 351 -7.82 -6.15 4.15
C ASN A 351 -7.83 -6.29 2.61
N HIS A 352 -6.66 -6.14 1.95
CA HIS A 352 -6.57 -6.26 0.50
C HIS A 352 -6.05 -7.64 0.04
N CYS A 353 -4.98 -8.15 0.65
CA CYS A 353 -4.33 -9.39 0.20
C CYS A 353 -4.29 -10.51 1.23
N GLY A 354 -4.83 -10.28 2.44
CA GLY A 354 -4.85 -11.28 3.51
C GLY A 354 -3.50 -11.46 4.24
N TYR A 355 -2.46 -10.68 3.93
CA TYR A 355 -1.17 -10.77 4.61
C TYR A 355 -1.35 -10.55 6.12
N GLU A 356 -0.82 -11.46 6.91
CA GLU A 356 -0.90 -11.46 8.37
C GLU A 356 0.44 -11.09 9.00
N SER A 357 0.40 -10.34 10.13
CA SER A 357 1.61 -9.91 10.85
C SER A 357 1.36 -9.74 12.33
N ARG A 358 2.45 -9.68 13.10
CA ARG A 358 2.42 -9.34 14.55
C ARG A 358 2.66 -7.88 14.82
N SER A 359 3.20 -7.17 13.84
CA SER A 359 3.50 -5.74 13.93
C SER A 359 2.64 -4.97 12.95
N LEU A 360 2.24 -3.76 13.34
CA LEU A 360 1.52 -2.86 12.46
C LEU A 360 2.47 -2.30 11.40
N TYR A 361 2.17 -2.58 10.14
CA TYR A 361 2.81 -1.96 8.98
C TYR A 361 1.81 -1.03 8.29
N TRP A 362 2.20 0.21 8.04
CA TRP A 362 1.36 1.16 7.30
C TRP A 362 1.38 0.87 5.79
N LEU A 363 2.51 0.40 5.27
CA LEU A 363 2.65 -0.14 3.92
C LEU A 363 2.65 -1.68 4.00
N CYS A 364 1.72 -2.33 3.34
CA CYS A 364 1.69 -3.79 3.31
C CYS A 364 2.91 -4.36 2.57
N PRO A 365 3.72 -5.24 3.20
CA PRO A 365 4.91 -5.80 2.55
C PRO A 365 4.59 -6.66 1.33
N SER A 366 3.42 -7.29 1.30
CA SER A 366 2.99 -8.20 0.23
C SER A 366 2.41 -7.43 -0.96
N CYS A 367 1.34 -6.65 -0.76
CA CYS A 367 0.63 -5.99 -1.86
C CYS A 367 1.04 -4.53 -2.11
N GLN A 368 1.96 -3.98 -1.30
CA GLN A 368 2.51 -2.62 -1.41
C GLN A 368 1.44 -1.51 -1.38
N LYS A 369 0.30 -1.77 -0.74
CA LYS A 369 -0.75 -0.77 -0.54
C LYS A 369 -0.69 -0.18 0.88
N TRP A 370 -0.90 1.14 0.97
CA TRP A 370 -0.96 1.87 2.22
C TRP A 370 -2.30 1.68 2.93
N ASP A 371 -2.27 1.78 4.26
CA ASP A 371 -3.44 1.78 5.16
C ASP A 371 -4.37 0.57 5.02
N ARG A 372 -3.84 -0.58 4.57
CA ARG A 372 -4.61 -1.81 4.39
C ARG A 372 -4.42 -2.83 5.50
N ILE A 373 -3.41 -2.66 6.36
CA ILE A 373 -3.20 -3.52 7.53
C ILE A 373 -3.94 -2.92 8.71
N LYS A 374 -4.83 -3.72 9.27
CA LYS A 374 -5.68 -3.34 10.42
C LYS A 374 -5.47 -4.33 11.57
N PRO A 375 -5.66 -3.91 12.83
CA PRO A 375 -5.71 -4.83 13.96
C PRO A 375 -6.81 -5.88 13.76
N ILE A 376 -6.50 -7.12 14.09
CA ILE A 376 -7.49 -8.18 14.17
C ILE A 376 -8.18 -8.01 15.52
N LEU A 377 -9.43 -7.57 15.47
CA LEU A 377 -10.27 -7.59 16.68
C LEU A 377 -10.52 -9.07 16.98
N GLU A 378 -10.20 -9.53 18.20
CA GLU A 378 -10.56 -10.88 18.63
C GLU A 378 -12.08 -11.04 18.47
N ALA A 379 -12.49 -11.60 17.33
CA ALA A 379 -13.83 -12.17 17.22
C ALA A 379 -13.86 -13.26 18.27
N GLY A 380 -14.80 -13.16 19.21
CA GLY A 380 -14.90 -14.05 20.34
C GLY A 380 -14.63 -15.50 19.94
N GLY A 381 -13.63 -16.06 20.59
CA GLY A 381 -13.26 -17.46 20.66
C GLY A 381 -13.53 -18.33 19.42
N ALA A 382 -12.51 -18.66 18.70
CA ALA A 382 -12.35 -19.99 18.15
C ALA A 382 -11.22 -20.69 18.93
#